data_c417b3628fee59028a853449f8399e79
#
_entry.id   c417b3628fee59028a853449f8399e79
#
_cell.length_a   1.000
_cell.length_b   1.000
_cell.length_c   1.000
_cell.angle_alpha   90.00
_cell.angle_beta   90.00
_cell.angle_gamma   90.00
#
_symmetry.space_group_name_H-M   'P 1'
#
loop_
_entity.id
_entity.type
_entity.pdbx_description
1 polymer ?
#
loop_
_entity_poly.entity_id
_entity_poly.type
_entity_poly.pdbx_seq_one_letter_code
_entity_poly.pdbx_strand_id
1 'polypeptide(L)'
;MKQRRIMLPSLAEAKRFVEEATKCDFDIDVFYNRIIIDAKSILGVLSMDLTRILTVQFNGDSAEFEAYLETIDPQNAVAVA
;
A
#
# COMPACT_ATOMS: atom_id res chain seq x y z
N MET A 1 -3.49 14.66 6.18
CA MET A 1 -3.48 13.20 5.93
C MET A 1 -3.04 12.93 4.51
N LYS A 2 -2.09 12.02 4.36
CA LYS A 2 -1.54 11.67 3.04
C LYS A 2 -2.28 10.48 2.46
N GLN A 3 -2.50 10.50 1.15
CA GLN A 3 -3.10 9.38 0.43
C GLN A 3 -2.28 9.09 -0.82
N ARG A 4 -2.11 7.81 -1.11
CA ARG A 4 -1.41 7.34 -2.31
C ARG A 4 -2.17 6.18 -2.92
N ARG A 5 -2.22 6.13 -4.23
CA ARG A 5 -2.81 4.99 -4.94
C ARG A 5 -1.72 3.98 -5.24
N ILE A 6 -2.05 2.71 -5.03
CA ILE A 6 -1.08 1.62 -5.20
C ILE A 6 -1.70 0.43 -5.92
N MET A 7 -0.83 -0.41 -6.47
CA MET A 7 -1.18 -1.72 -6.99
C MET A 7 -0.27 -2.75 -6.35
N LEU A 8 -0.83 -3.91 -6.00
CA LEU A 8 -0.08 -5.02 -5.44
C LEU A 8 -0.23 -6.22 -6.38
N PRO A 9 0.59 -6.29 -7.45
CA PRO A 9 0.36 -7.24 -8.54
C PRO A 9 0.69 -8.69 -8.21
N SER A 10 1.33 -8.94 -7.07
CA SER A 10 1.71 -10.30 -6.69
C SER A 10 1.65 -10.47 -5.19
N LEU A 11 1.62 -11.73 -4.75
CA LEU A 11 1.69 -12.05 -3.33
C LEU A 11 2.99 -11.53 -2.71
N ALA A 12 4.10 -11.64 -3.43
CA ALA A 12 5.39 -11.15 -2.96
C ALA A 12 5.35 -9.64 -2.72
N GLU A 13 4.70 -8.89 -3.62
CA GLU A 13 4.60 -7.44 -3.46
C GLU A 13 3.68 -7.09 -2.29
N ALA A 14 2.60 -7.84 -2.08
CA ALA A 14 1.72 -7.63 -0.93
C ALA A 14 2.46 -7.83 0.39
N LYS A 15 3.28 -8.86 0.47
CA LYS A 15 4.11 -9.11 1.66
C LYS A 15 5.10 -7.98 1.88
N ARG A 16 5.75 -7.52 0.83
CA ARG A 16 6.70 -6.41 0.92
C ARG A 16 6.03 -5.14 1.39
N PHE A 17 4.84 -4.87 0.89
CA PHE A 17 4.07 -3.70 1.32
C PHE A 17 3.83 -3.72 2.83
N VAL A 18 3.40 -4.86 3.37
CA VAL A 18 3.18 -5.01 4.81
C VAL A 18 4.49 -4.83 5.58
N GLU A 19 5.60 -5.38 5.09
CA GLU A 19 6.90 -5.21 5.73
C GLU A 19 7.32 -3.75 5.79
N GLU A 20 7.17 -3.02 4.69
CA GLU A 20 7.52 -1.61 4.63
C GLU A 20 6.62 -0.78 5.55
N ALA A 21 5.33 -1.08 5.57
CA ALA A 21 4.40 -0.40 6.47
C ALA A 21 4.74 -0.65 7.93
N THR A 22 5.15 -1.87 8.27
CA THR A 22 5.49 -2.26 9.64
C THR A 22 6.70 -1.49 10.19
N LYS A 23 7.58 -1.02 9.32
CA LYS A 23 8.76 -0.24 9.74
C LYS A 23 8.39 1.16 10.19
N CYS A 24 7.20 1.64 9.84
CA CYS A 24 6.74 2.98 10.23
C CYS A 24 6.15 2.95 11.64
N ASP A 25 6.36 4.02 12.39
CA ASP A 25 5.85 4.14 13.77
C ASP A 25 4.50 4.86 13.86
N PHE A 26 3.84 5.04 12.73
CA PHE A 26 2.50 5.64 12.65
C PHE A 26 1.54 4.66 11.98
N ASP A 27 0.25 4.90 12.17
CA ASP A 27 -0.79 4.04 11.60
C ASP A 27 -0.88 4.25 10.09
N ILE A 28 -1.08 3.16 9.36
CA ILE A 28 -1.24 3.17 7.92
C ILE A 28 -2.45 2.30 7.58
N ASP A 29 -3.42 2.88 6.88
CA ASP A 29 -4.59 2.15 6.42
C ASP A 29 -4.52 1.96 4.91
N VAL A 30 -5.03 0.83 4.46
CA VAL A 30 -5.21 0.57 3.03
C VAL A 30 -6.68 0.25 2.81
N PHE A 31 -7.27 0.84 1.78
CA PHE A 31 -8.70 0.65 1.56
C PHE A 31 -9.06 0.59 0.09
N TYR A 32 -10.20 -0.03 -0.15
CA TYR A 32 -10.87 -0.09 -1.43
C TYR A 32 -12.37 -0.09 -1.16
N ASN A 33 -13.10 0.84 -1.76
CA ASN A 33 -14.52 1.05 -1.48
C ASN A 33 -14.74 1.27 0.03
N ARG A 34 -15.51 0.40 0.68
CA ARG A 34 -15.83 0.50 2.09
C ARG A 34 -14.96 -0.39 2.98
N ILE A 35 -14.02 -1.11 2.38
CA ILE A 35 -13.14 -2.02 3.12
C ILE A 35 -11.91 -1.24 3.52
N ILE A 36 -11.67 -1.15 4.83
CA ILE A 36 -10.50 -0.47 5.39
C ILE A 36 -9.73 -1.49 6.20
N ILE A 37 -8.44 -1.65 5.89
CA ILE A 37 -7.58 -2.66 6.50
C ILE A 37 -6.33 -1.98 7.04
N ASP A 38 -5.85 -2.43 8.20
CA ASP A 38 -4.54 -2.03 8.73
C ASP A 38 -3.45 -2.56 7.79
N ALA A 39 -2.68 -1.65 7.21
CA ALA A 39 -1.62 -2.01 6.27
C ALA A 39 -0.51 -2.87 6.91
N LYS A 40 -0.45 -2.91 8.23
CA LYS A 40 0.52 -3.74 8.96
C LYS A 40 0.00 -5.16 9.21
N SER A 41 -1.22 -5.47 8.77
CA SER A 41 -1.83 -6.79 8.95
C SER A 41 -1.73 -7.57 7.64
N ILE A 42 -0.83 -8.56 7.60
CA ILE A 42 -0.65 -9.38 6.40
C ILE A 42 -1.94 -10.12 6.03
N LEU A 43 -2.62 -10.69 7.00
CA LEU A 43 -3.87 -11.42 6.72
C LEU A 43 -4.95 -10.47 6.21
N GLY A 44 -5.03 -9.27 6.78
CA GLY A 44 -5.98 -8.26 6.33
C GLY A 44 -5.72 -7.85 4.89
N VAL A 45 -4.48 -7.53 4.56
CA VAL A 45 -4.10 -7.11 3.21
C VAL A 45 -4.38 -8.22 2.20
N LEU A 46 -4.05 -9.47 2.54
CA LEU A 46 -4.28 -10.60 1.64
C LEU A 46 -5.76 -10.93 1.46
N SER A 47 -6.63 -10.43 2.34
CA SER A 47 -8.07 -10.63 2.21
C SER A 47 -8.71 -9.65 1.21
N MET A 48 -7.99 -8.64 0.78
CA MET A 48 -8.50 -7.65 -0.17
C MET A 48 -8.41 -8.18 -1.61
N ASP A 49 -9.19 -7.58 -2.50
CA ASP A 49 -9.06 -7.86 -3.93
C ASP A 49 -7.84 -7.09 -4.46
N LEU A 50 -6.71 -7.79 -4.55
CA LEU A 50 -5.44 -7.18 -4.94
C LEU A 50 -5.35 -6.90 -6.45
N THR A 51 -6.36 -7.28 -7.23
CA THR A 51 -6.43 -6.92 -8.65
C THR A 51 -6.87 -5.47 -8.84
N ARG A 52 -7.31 -4.82 -7.78
CA ARG A 52 -7.81 -3.45 -7.84
C ARG A 52 -6.75 -2.43 -7.44
N ILE A 53 -6.98 -1.19 -7.85
CA ILE A 53 -6.17 -0.07 -7.36
C ILE A 53 -6.64 0.23 -5.95
N LEU A 54 -5.71 0.20 -5.00
CA LEU A 54 -5.99 0.45 -3.60
C LEU A 54 -5.51 1.84 -3.22
N THR A 55 -6.03 2.37 -2.13
CA THR A 55 -5.58 3.66 -1.59
C THR A 55 -4.95 3.42 -0.23
N VAL A 56 -3.76 3.98 -0.05
CA VAL A 56 -3.04 3.97 1.24
C VAL A 56 -3.23 5.33 1.88
N GLN A 57 -3.54 5.35 3.16
CA GLN A 57 -3.77 6.59 3.90
C GLN A 57 -2.95 6.56 5.19
N PHE A 58 -2.24 7.64 5.46
CA PHE A 58 -1.43 7.73 6.67
C PHE A 58 -1.20 9.18 7.05
N ASN A 59 -0.84 9.41 8.32
CA ASN A 59 -0.52 10.72 8.84
C ASN A 59 0.81 10.64 9.56
N GLY A 60 1.88 10.76 8.81
CA GLY A 60 3.24 10.66 9.32
C GLY A 60 4.22 10.87 8.18
N ASP A 61 5.51 10.89 8.52
CA ASP A 61 6.56 11.12 7.55
C ASP A 61 7.56 9.97 7.56
N SER A 62 7.78 9.39 6.39
CA SER A 62 8.83 8.41 6.16
C SER A 62 9.23 8.48 4.70
N ALA A 63 10.41 9.04 4.44
CA ALA A 63 10.92 9.14 3.07
C ALA A 63 11.08 7.76 2.44
N GLU A 64 11.50 6.77 3.23
CA GLU A 64 11.64 5.39 2.76
C GLU A 64 10.30 4.80 2.32
N PHE A 65 9.28 4.96 3.16
CA PHE A 65 7.97 4.40 2.86
C PHE A 65 7.37 5.10 1.63
N GLU A 66 7.48 6.42 1.56
CA GLU A 66 6.93 7.16 0.43
C GLU A 66 7.67 6.82 -0.87
N ALA A 67 8.99 6.63 -0.82
CA ALA A 67 9.75 6.18 -1.99
C ALA A 67 9.31 4.78 -2.42
N TYR A 68 9.06 3.89 -1.47
CA TYR A 68 8.54 2.55 -1.78
C TYR A 68 7.18 2.65 -2.47
N LEU A 69 6.28 3.50 -1.95
CA LEU A 69 4.94 3.64 -2.54
C LEU A 69 5.00 4.11 -3.99
N GLU A 70 5.99 4.91 -4.36
CA GLU A 70 6.15 5.32 -5.75
C GLU A 70 6.41 4.12 -6.67
N THR A 71 7.10 3.10 -6.17
CA THR A 71 7.40 1.92 -7.00
C THR A 71 6.17 1.09 -7.31
N ILE A 72 5.11 1.23 -6.53
CA ILE A 72 3.86 0.49 -6.72
C ILE A 72 2.69 1.40 -7.09
N ASP A 73 3.00 2.63 -7.47
CA ASP A 73 1.98 3.56 -7.99
C ASP A 73 1.51 3.09 -9.35
N PRO A 74 0.19 3.03 -9.60
CA PRO A 74 -0.34 2.59 -10.90
C PRO A 74 0.19 3.40 -12.09
N GLN A 75 0.47 4.68 -11.89
CA GLN A 75 1.01 5.51 -12.96
C GLN A 75 2.39 5.02 -13.41
N ASN A 76 3.23 4.60 -12.48
CA ASN A 76 4.55 4.08 -12.81
C ASN A 76 4.47 2.77 -13.58
N ALA A 77 3.50 1.91 -13.24
CA ALA A 77 3.27 0.66 -13.96
C ALA A 77 2.83 0.92 -15.40
N VAL A 78 2.01 1.95 -15.63
CA VAL A 78 1.54 2.33 -16.96
C VAL A 78 2.67 2.93 -17.78
N ALA A 79 3.55 3.69 -17.15
CA ALA A 79 4.65 4.37 -17.84
C ALA A 79 5.66 3.40 -18.46
N VAL A 80 5.67 2.16 -18.02
CA VAL A 80 6.58 1.13 -18.53
C VAL A 80 6.08 0.52 -19.83
N ALA A 81 4.80 0.63 -20.10
CA ALA A 81 4.19 0.04 -21.32
C ALA A 81 4.54 0.84 -22.61
#